data_81b950793af2333b7a7cd54600f2fe05
#
_entry.id   81b950793af2333b7a7cd54600f2fe05
#
_cell.length_a   1.000
_cell.length_b   1.000
_cell.length_c   1.000
_cell.angle_alpha   90.00
_cell.angle_beta   90.00
_cell.angle_gamma   90.00
#
_symmetry.space_group_name_H-M   'P 1'
#
loop_
_entity.id
_entity.type
_entity.pdbx_description
1 polymer ?
#
loop_
_entity_poly.entity_id
_entity_poly.type
_entity_poly.pdbx_seq_one_letter_code
_entity_poly.pdbx_strand_id
1 'polypeptide(L)'
;MEKRAERAGRFDHVLVHYGELALKGGNRPIFEKTLIENISRALAGLHIKAVRKLYGRLMVDLAPDSPWEEVRQRLGRVCGVVNFSPAHRVEATVEDIEAAVDEATSQYAFDSFRVQTKRADKTFPLNTPELNAHIGARVQAATGAAVDLSDAADLTLLIEIVSGTALVACERHPGPGGLPVGVSGRVACMLSGGIDSPVAAYTMLKRGCRVDFIHFHSYPYTDRASVDKVLEVAELLTRFQNRASVSLVPFAEVQQRIVAETPARFRIIIYRRFMVRISEAIAQKLGAKALVTGESLGQVSSQTLTNITTIEAAAAAMPILRPLIGMDKQEIISLARAIGTYEVSIQPHDDCCSFLMPRRPATRSTPEELEAAEAALDVEALVSMALKGVETKRLSWP
;
A
#
# COMPACT_ATOMS: atom_id res chain seq x y z
N MET A 1 -29.32 -4.69 2.62
CA MET A 1 -28.11 -4.10 2.04
C MET A 1 -27.70 -4.66 0.65
N GLU A 2 -28.36 -5.71 0.15
CA GLU A 2 -28.00 -6.35 -1.14
C GLU A 2 -28.63 -5.76 -2.42
N LYS A 3 -29.53 -4.78 -2.33
CA LYS A 3 -30.17 -4.17 -3.52
C LYS A 3 -29.50 -2.90 -4.06
N ARG A 4 -28.34 -2.49 -3.51
CA ARG A 4 -27.58 -1.28 -3.95
C ARG A 4 -26.60 -1.50 -5.10
N ALA A 5 -26.34 -2.75 -5.51
CA ALA A 5 -25.23 -3.07 -6.43
C ALA A 5 -25.57 -3.06 -7.94
N GLU A 6 -26.85 -2.95 -8.33
CA GLU A 6 -27.25 -3.17 -9.74
C GLU A 6 -27.64 -1.93 -10.55
N ARG A 7 -27.55 -0.71 -9.98
CA ARG A 7 -27.76 0.53 -10.71
C ARG A 7 -26.55 1.44 -10.61
N ALA A 8 -25.39 0.99 -11.12
CA ALA A 8 -24.31 1.89 -11.43
C ALA A 8 -24.80 2.83 -12.53
N GLY A 9 -25.07 4.10 -12.16
CA GLY A 9 -25.47 5.12 -13.10
C GLY A 9 -24.42 5.30 -14.19
N ARG A 10 -24.86 5.74 -15.37
CA ARG A 10 -24.03 5.98 -16.53
C ARG A 10 -23.15 7.23 -16.31
N PHE A 11 -22.09 7.10 -15.52
CA PHE A 11 -20.99 8.07 -15.53
C PHE A 11 -19.92 7.56 -16.52
N ASP A 12 -19.27 8.48 -17.17
CA ASP A 12 -18.27 8.20 -18.19
C ASP A 12 -16.85 8.62 -17.79
N HIS A 13 -16.70 9.18 -16.60
CA HIS A 13 -15.44 9.67 -16.07
C HIS A 13 -15.25 9.29 -14.59
N VAL A 14 -14.00 9.18 -14.17
CA VAL A 14 -13.62 9.13 -12.75
C VAL A 14 -12.66 10.27 -12.47
N LEU A 15 -13.05 11.16 -11.56
CA LEU A 15 -12.19 12.22 -11.06
C LEU A 15 -11.29 11.67 -9.94
N VAL A 16 -9.97 11.79 -10.10
CA VAL A 16 -8.98 11.25 -9.16
C VAL A 16 -8.19 12.39 -8.53
N HIS A 17 -8.20 12.44 -7.20
CA HIS A 17 -7.46 13.39 -6.40
C HIS A 17 -6.19 12.76 -5.82
N TYR A 18 -5.11 13.52 -5.84
CA TYR A 18 -3.85 13.22 -5.18
C TYR A 18 -3.51 14.30 -4.14
N GLY A 19 -2.73 13.95 -3.12
CA GLY A 19 -2.41 14.85 -2.00
C GLY A 19 -0.99 15.40 -2.08
N GLU A 20 -0.03 14.70 -1.47
CA GLU A 20 1.36 15.13 -1.31
C GLU A 20 2.08 15.51 -2.62
N LEU A 21 1.63 15.03 -3.76
CA LEU A 21 2.20 15.37 -5.07
C LEU A 21 2.10 16.86 -5.36
N ALA A 22 1.05 17.51 -4.89
CA ALA A 22 0.84 18.95 -5.07
C ALA A 22 1.97 19.78 -4.44
N LEU A 23 2.64 19.25 -3.40
CA LEU A 23 3.71 19.91 -2.64
C LEU A 23 5.12 19.70 -3.23
N LYS A 24 5.26 18.94 -4.35
CA LYS A 24 6.57 18.54 -4.91
C LYS A 24 7.25 19.60 -5.80
N GLY A 25 6.69 20.79 -5.91
CA GLY A 25 7.29 21.89 -6.68
C GLY A 25 7.65 21.49 -8.11
N GLY A 26 8.87 21.77 -8.53
CA GLY A 26 9.39 21.46 -9.88
C GLY A 26 9.40 19.97 -10.24
N ASN A 27 9.40 19.07 -9.26
CA ASN A 27 9.36 17.61 -9.50
C ASN A 27 7.95 17.06 -9.71
N ARG A 28 6.90 17.86 -9.50
CA ARG A 28 5.51 17.46 -9.64
C ARG A 28 5.19 16.72 -10.95
N PRO A 29 5.69 17.14 -12.14
CA PRO A 29 5.40 16.44 -13.39
C PRO A 29 5.84 14.98 -13.41
N ILE A 30 6.98 14.66 -12.77
CA ILE A 30 7.49 13.28 -12.68
C ILE A 30 6.53 12.41 -11.84
N PHE A 31 6.08 12.93 -10.69
CA PHE A 31 5.15 12.23 -9.81
C PHE A 31 3.78 12.03 -10.47
N GLU A 32 3.24 13.05 -11.15
CA GLU A 32 1.98 12.94 -11.89
C GLU A 32 2.08 11.92 -13.02
N LYS A 33 3.18 11.93 -13.79
CA LYS A 33 3.42 10.95 -14.86
C LYS A 33 3.46 9.52 -14.28
N THR A 34 4.19 9.30 -13.20
CA THR A 34 4.27 7.99 -12.55
C THR A 34 2.91 7.55 -12.02
N LEU A 35 2.11 8.47 -11.46
CA LEU A 35 0.75 8.14 -10.99
C LEU A 35 -0.17 7.75 -12.16
N ILE A 36 -0.13 8.48 -13.27
CA ILE A 36 -0.88 8.14 -14.50
C ILE A 36 -0.50 6.73 -14.98
N GLU A 37 0.80 6.44 -15.05
CA GLU A 37 1.29 5.11 -15.46
C GLU A 37 0.81 4.00 -14.50
N ASN A 38 0.84 4.25 -13.18
CA ASN A 38 0.38 3.29 -12.19
C ASN A 38 -1.12 3.05 -12.26
N ILE A 39 -1.92 4.10 -12.44
CA ILE A 39 -3.38 3.97 -12.67
C ILE A 39 -3.63 3.18 -13.96
N SER A 40 -2.97 3.52 -15.06
CA SER A 40 -3.16 2.83 -16.34
C SER A 40 -2.80 1.34 -16.26
N ARG A 41 -1.74 0.98 -15.51
CA ARG A 41 -1.38 -0.43 -15.27
C ARG A 41 -2.41 -1.14 -14.39
N ALA A 42 -2.84 -0.50 -13.31
CA ALA A 42 -3.84 -1.09 -12.41
C ALA A 42 -5.18 -1.34 -13.10
N LEU A 43 -5.55 -0.50 -14.07
CA LEU A 43 -6.78 -0.61 -14.83
C LEU A 43 -6.62 -1.38 -16.15
N ALA A 44 -5.47 -2.01 -16.39
CA ALA A 44 -5.26 -2.79 -17.61
C ALA A 44 -6.32 -3.89 -17.77
N GLY A 45 -6.85 -4.01 -18.99
CA GLY A 45 -7.91 -4.98 -19.32
C GLY A 45 -9.34 -4.58 -18.95
N LEU A 46 -9.56 -3.36 -18.39
CA LEU A 46 -10.90 -2.89 -17.99
C LEU A 46 -11.56 -1.92 -18.99
N HIS A 47 -11.18 -1.97 -20.27
CA HIS A 47 -11.74 -1.11 -21.32
C HIS A 47 -11.72 0.39 -20.98
N ILE A 48 -10.61 0.89 -20.40
CA ILE A 48 -10.42 2.31 -20.10
C ILE A 48 -9.94 3.03 -21.36
N LYS A 49 -10.59 4.15 -21.72
CA LYS A 49 -10.22 4.95 -22.89
C LYS A 49 -8.91 5.71 -22.67
N ALA A 50 -8.78 6.39 -21.55
CA ALA A 50 -7.59 7.19 -21.23
C ALA A 50 -7.48 7.51 -19.74
N VAL A 51 -6.25 7.81 -19.29
CA VAL A 51 -5.98 8.48 -18.02
C VAL A 51 -5.32 9.82 -18.36
N ARG A 52 -5.97 10.94 -18.00
CA ARG A 52 -5.54 12.29 -18.41
C ARG A 52 -5.23 13.15 -17.19
N LYS A 53 -4.34 14.10 -17.42
CA LYS A 53 -4.10 15.17 -16.45
C LYS A 53 -5.18 16.24 -16.59
N LEU A 54 -5.74 16.65 -15.47
CA LEU A 54 -6.57 17.83 -15.30
C LEU A 54 -5.86 18.76 -14.32
N TYR A 55 -6.15 20.07 -14.34
CA TYR A 55 -5.46 21.00 -13.44
C TYR A 55 -5.58 20.58 -11.97
N GLY A 56 -4.46 20.16 -11.36
CA GLY A 56 -4.40 19.72 -9.97
C GLY A 56 -5.02 18.35 -9.65
N ARG A 57 -5.41 17.54 -10.66
CA ARG A 57 -6.09 16.25 -10.53
C ARG A 57 -5.84 15.38 -11.75
N LEU A 58 -6.34 14.15 -11.70
CA LEU A 58 -6.37 13.26 -12.88
C LEU A 58 -7.81 12.87 -13.18
N MET A 59 -8.05 12.49 -14.42
CA MET A 59 -9.33 12.01 -14.91
C MET A 59 -9.12 10.69 -15.63
N VAL A 60 -9.94 9.69 -15.32
CA VAL A 60 -10.00 8.41 -16.02
C VAL A 60 -11.24 8.44 -16.91
N ASP A 61 -11.06 8.32 -18.22
CA ASP A 61 -12.16 8.23 -19.19
C ASP A 61 -12.57 6.76 -19.32
N LEU A 62 -13.81 6.43 -18.95
CA LEU A 62 -14.37 5.10 -19.03
C LEU A 62 -14.95 4.80 -20.40
N ALA A 63 -14.95 3.54 -20.82
CA ALA A 63 -15.80 3.06 -21.90
C ALA A 63 -17.21 2.69 -21.36
N PRO A 64 -18.23 2.61 -22.21
CA PRO A 64 -19.60 2.31 -21.77
C PRO A 64 -19.76 0.95 -21.06
N ASP A 65 -18.83 0.03 -21.34
CA ASP A 65 -18.78 -1.34 -20.80
C ASP A 65 -17.71 -1.53 -19.71
N SER A 66 -17.11 -0.44 -19.22
CA SER A 66 -16.14 -0.51 -18.11
C SER A 66 -16.80 -1.04 -16.85
N PRO A 67 -16.27 -2.11 -16.22
CA PRO A 67 -16.84 -2.70 -15.01
C PRO A 67 -16.50 -1.81 -13.80
N TRP A 68 -17.41 -0.93 -13.40
CA TRP A 68 -17.19 0.08 -12.36
C TRP A 68 -16.69 -0.51 -11.04
N GLU A 69 -17.30 -1.58 -10.57
CA GLU A 69 -16.91 -2.17 -9.28
C GLU A 69 -15.43 -2.60 -9.28
N GLU A 70 -14.95 -3.15 -10.39
CA GLU A 70 -13.55 -3.55 -10.51
C GLU A 70 -12.63 -2.33 -10.68
N VAL A 71 -13.05 -1.32 -11.44
CA VAL A 71 -12.34 -0.02 -11.53
C VAL A 71 -12.20 0.59 -10.14
N ARG A 72 -13.26 0.63 -9.35
CA ARG A 72 -13.29 1.15 -7.99
C ARG A 72 -12.32 0.40 -7.08
N GLN A 73 -12.36 -0.93 -7.10
CA GLN A 73 -11.47 -1.77 -6.27
C GLN A 73 -10.00 -1.57 -6.65
N ARG A 74 -9.69 -1.48 -7.94
CA ARG A 74 -8.32 -1.32 -8.42
C ARG A 74 -7.78 0.08 -8.13
N LEU A 75 -8.56 1.14 -8.37
CA LEU A 75 -8.19 2.52 -8.01
C LEU A 75 -7.96 2.68 -6.49
N GLY A 76 -8.77 2.00 -5.67
CA GLY A 76 -8.62 1.97 -4.22
C GLY A 76 -7.31 1.34 -3.72
N ARG A 77 -6.48 0.76 -4.61
CA ARG A 77 -5.16 0.20 -4.28
C ARG A 77 -3.99 1.00 -4.85
N VAL A 78 -4.24 2.04 -5.65
CA VAL A 78 -3.16 2.82 -6.26
C VAL A 78 -2.61 3.85 -5.27
N CYS A 79 -1.39 3.60 -4.77
CA CYS A 79 -0.68 4.57 -3.93
C CYS A 79 -0.47 5.90 -4.69
N GLY A 80 -0.70 7.02 -4.00
CA GLY A 80 -0.75 8.36 -4.57
C GLY A 80 -2.17 8.89 -4.80
N VAL A 81 -3.17 8.01 -4.93
CA VAL A 81 -4.59 8.38 -4.97
C VAL A 81 -5.09 8.62 -3.56
N VAL A 82 -5.62 9.82 -3.28
CA VAL A 82 -6.22 10.16 -1.97
C VAL A 82 -7.68 9.76 -1.94
N ASN A 83 -8.41 10.17 -2.96
CA ASN A 83 -9.80 9.76 -3.20
C ASN A 83 -10.13 9.86 -4.69
N PHE A 84 -11.23 9.24 -5.08
CA PHE A 84 -11.75 9.31 -6.44
C PHE A 84 -13.27 9.25 -6.43
N SER A 85 -13.88 9.82 -7.47
CA SER A 85 -15.34 9.95 -7.61
C SER A 85 -15.76 9.64 -9.04
N PRO A 86 -16.74 8.72 -9.25
CA PRO A 86 -17.39 8.60 -10.53
C PRO A 86 -18.13 9.92 -10.82
N ALA A 87 -18.01 10.45 -12.03
CA ALA A 87 -18.49 11.78 -12.36
C ALA A 87 -19.08 11.90 -13.75
N HIS A 88 -20.09 12.74 -13.88
CA HIS A 88 -20.57 13.28 -15.14
C HIS A 88 -19.72 14.50 -15.50
N ARG A 89 -19.22 14.54 -16.73
CA ARG A 89 -18.47 15.67 -17.24
C ARG A 89 -19.34 16.46 -18.20
N VAL A 90 -19.51 17.75 -17.93
CA VAL A 90 -20.30 18.68 -18.76
C VAL A 90 -19.53 19.99 -18.98
N GLU A 91 -20.02 20.84 -19.88
CA GLU A 91 -19.51 22.21 -20.01
C GLU A 91 -19.78 23.00 -18.72
N ALA A 92 -18.93 23.97 -18.41
CA ALA A 92 -19.08 24.79 -17.22
C ALA A 92 -20.12 25.91 -17.46
N THR A 93 -21.36 25.53 -17.74
CA THR A 93 -22.53 26.42 -17.74
C THR A 93 -23.45 26.05 -16.57
N VAL A 94 -24.31 26.96 -16.15
CA VAL A 94 -25.25 26.70 -15.04
C VAL A 94 -26.24 25.63 -15.49
N GLU A 95 -26.74 25.73 -16.71
CA GLU A 95 -27.74 24.87 -17.31
C GLU A 95 -27.21 23.41 -17.43
N ASP A 96 -25.98 23.23 -17.91
CA ASP A 96 -25.39 21.90 -18.05
C ASP A 96 -25.08 21.25 -16.69
N ILE A 97 -24.65 22.06 -15.71
CA ILE A 97 -24.45 21.60 -14.31
C ILE A 97 -25.78 21.17 -13.72
N GLU A 98 -26.85 21.93 -13.89
CA GLU A 98 -28.20 21.57 -13.44
C GLU A 98 -28.67 20.23 -14.03
N ALA A 99 -28.53 20.05 -15.33
CA ALA A 99 -28.91 18.82 -15.99
C ALA A 99 -28.12 17.61 -15.48
N ALA A 100 -26.79 17.76 -15.32
CA ALA A 100 -25.94 16.72 -14.75
C ALA A 100 -26.27 16.40 -13.28
N VAL A 101 -26.67 17.39 -12.50
CA VAL A 101 -27.12 17.22 -11.12
C VAL A 101 -28.42 16.42 -11.06
N ASP A 102 -29.40 16.76 -11.88
CA ASP A 102 -30.69 16.03 -11.96
C ASP A 102 -30.47 14.57 -12.35
N GLU A 103 -29.62 14.31 -13.36
CA GLU A 103 -29.24 12.96 -13.78
C GLU A 103 -28.53 12.21 -12.64
N ALA A 104 -27.52 12.81 -12.02
CA ALA A 104 -26.73 12.18 -10.98
C ALA A 104 -27.58 11.86 -9.74
N THR A 105 -28.44 12.80 -9.28
CA THR A 105 -29.25 12.62 -8.07
C THR A 105 -30.40 11.63 -8.26
N SER A 106 -30.96 11.51 -9.49
CA SER A 106 -32.05 10.59 -9.80
C SER A 106 -31.75 9.12 -9.51
N GLN A 107 -30.49 8.77 -9.35
CA GLN A 107 -30.00 7.40 -9.12
C GLN A 107 -29.93 7.03 -7.63
N TYR A 108 -30.11 7.99 -6.73
CA TYR A 108 -29.96 7.81 -5.29
C TYR A 108 -31.29 8.07 -4.57
N ALA A 109 -31.52 7.33 -3.51
CA ALA A 109 -32.56 7.62 -2.53
C ALA A 109 -31.88 8.26 -1.30
N PHE A 110 -32.31 9.43 -0.89
CA PHE A 110 -31.75 10.18 0.24
C PHE A 110 -32.82 11.08 0.85
N ASP A 111 -32.77 11.27 2.16
CA ASP A 111 -33.65 12.16 2.90
C ASP A 111 -32.98 13.50 3.20
N SER A 112 -31.65 13.52 3.19
CA SER A 112 -30.84 14.72 3.41
C SER A 112 -29.64 14.79 2.44
N PHE A 113 -29.25 16.01 2.10
CA PHE A 113 -28.13 16.23 1.21
C PHE A 113 -27.38 17.52 1.48
N ARG A 114 -26.15 17.58 0.95
CA ARG A 114 -25.38 18.82 0.85
C ARG A 114 -24.74 18.99 -0.52
N VAL A 115 -24.53 20.22 -0.93
CA VAL A 115 -23.76 20.58 -2.13
C VAL A 115 -22.38 21.08 -1.72
N GLN A 116 -21.35 20.51 -2.30
CA GLN A 116 -19.97 20.89 -2.07
C GLN A 116 -19.27 21.24 -3.40
N THR A 117 -19.14 22.53 -3.68
CA THR A 117 -18.49 23.01 -4.91
C THR A 117 -17.03 23.36 -4.65
N LYS A 118 -16.17 22.97 -5.60
CA LYS A 118 -14.78 23.44 -5.73
C LYS A 118 -14.62 24.13 -7.08
N ARG A 119 -14.26 25.40 -7.06
CA ARG A 119 -14.10 26.23 -8.25
C ARG A 119 -12.62 26.61 -8.43
N ALA A 120 -11.93 25.94 -9.37
CA ALA A 120 -10.59 26.32 -9.80
C ALA A 120 -10.62 27.39 -10.89
N ASP A 121 -11.66 27.39 -11.72
CA ASP A 121 -11.92 28.42 -12.73
C ASP A 121 -12.69 29.60 -12.12
N LYS A 122 -12.04 30.74 -12.04
CA LYS A 122 -12.62 31.97 -11.45
C LYS A 122 -13.49 32.76 -12.44
N THR A 123 -13.50 32.38 -13.70
CA THR A 123 -14.31 33.05 -14.75
C THR A 123 -15.77 32.59 -14.76
N PHE A 124 -16.09 31.47 -14.09
CA PHE A 124 -17.46 30.98 -13.93
C PHE A 124 -18.33 32.02 -13.20
N PRO A 125 -19.56 32.29 -13.69
CA PRO A 125 -20.37 33.47 -13.27
C PRO A 125 -20.77 33.44 -11.79
N LEU A 126 -21.05 32.27 -11.21
CA LEU A 126 -21.43 32.12 -9.79
C LEU A 126 -20.22 31.83 -8.92
N ASN A 127 -20.14 32.43 -7.75
CA ASN A 127 -19.17 32.02 -6.74
C ASN A 127 -19.60 30.71 -6.05
N THR A 128 -18.72 30.10 -5.22
CA THR A 128 -19.00 28.81 -4.57
C THR A 128 -20.26 28.83 -3.70
N PRO A 129 -20.49 29.81 -2.80
CA PRO A 129 -21.72 29.90 -2.04
C PRO A 129 -22.98 30.08 -2.90
N GLU A 130 -22.92 30.92 -3.92
CA GLU A 130 -24.02 31.15 -4.85
C GLU A 130 -24.40 29.87 -5.60
N LEU A 131 -23.43 29.16 -6.16
CA LEU A 131 -23.69 27.89 -6.85
C LEU A 131 -24.21 26.80 -5.90
N ASN A 132 -23.67 26.70 -4.69
CA ASN A 132 -24.18 25.75 -3.69
C ASN A 132 -25.63 26.04 -3.33
N ALA A 133 -25.99 27.32 -3.13
CA ALA A 133 -27.37 27.72 -2.82
C ALA A 133 -28.32 27.48 -3.99
N HIS A 134 -27.89 27.81 -5.22
CA HIS A 134 -28.66 27.62 -6.45
C HIS A 134 -28.98 26.15 -6.68
N ILE A 135 -27.97 25.30 -6.69
CA ILE A 135 -28.11 23.83 -6.88
C ILE A 135 -28.85 23.20 -5.69
N GLY A 136 -28.59 23.67 -4.46
CA GLY A 136 -29.29 23.19 -3.27
C GLY A 136 -30.80 23.41 -3.36
N ALA A 137 -31.23 24.61 -3.76
CA ALA A 137 -32.65 24.94 -3.95
C ALA A 137 -33.28 24.06 -5.05
N ARG A 138 -32.57 23.83 -6.16
CA ARG A 138 -33.04 22.95 -7.25
C ARG A 138 -33.26 21.51 -6.78
N VAL A 139 -32.25 20.90 -6.13
CA VAL A 139 -32.35 19.53 -5.64
C VAL A 139 -33.45 19.41 -4.59
N GLN A 140 -33.57 20.36 -3.67
CA GLN A 140 -34.65 20.39 -2.67
C GLN A 140 -36.04 20.46 -3.33
N ALA A 141 -36.21 21.29 -4.32
CA ALA A 141 -37.48 21.42 -5.05
C ALA A 141 -37.85 20.14 -5.80
N ALA A 142 -36.84 19.46 -6.41
CA ALA A 142 -37.03 18.25 -7.20
C ALA A 142 -37.27 17.01 -6.34
N THR A 143 -36.65 16.89 -5.18
CA THR A 143 -36.63 15.66 -4.37
C THR A 143 -37.41 15.77 -3.05
N GLY A 144 -37.62 16.97 -2.55
CA GLY A 144 -38.18 17.21 -1.21
C GLY A 144 -37.19 16.94 -0.06
N ALA A 145 -35.96 16.52 -0.34
CA ALA A 145 -34.95 16.19 0.66
C ALA A 145 -34.47 17.43 1.45
N ALA A 146 -34.11 17.25 2.71
CA ALA A 146 -33.62 18.31 3.57
C ALA A 146 -32.16 18.69 3.25
N VAL A 147 -31.85 20.00 3.32
CA VAL A 147 -30.46 20.44 3.23
C VAL A 147 -29.79 20.26 4.59
N ASP A 148 -28.73 19.41 4.65
CA ASP A 148 -27.89 19.20 5.82
C ASP A 148 -26.44 19.51 5.47
N LEU A 149 -25.89 20.61 5.97
CA LEU A 149 -24.53 21.05 5.68
C LEU A 149 -23.44 20.29 6.46
N SER A 150 -23.83 19.40 7.36
CA SER A 150 -22.89 18.58 8.13
C SER A 150 -22.32 17.41 7.30
N ASP A 151 -21.33 16.71 7.86
CA ASP A 151 -20.79 15.49 7.27
C ASP A 151 -21.74 14.26 7.42
N ALA A 152 -22.87 14.44 8.12
CA ALA A 152 -23.89 13.41 8.34
C ALA A 152 -24.95 13.33 7.23
N ALA A 153 -24.97 14.29 6.28
CA ALA A 153 -25.87 14.23 5.12
C ALA A 153 -25.79 12.89 4.38
N ASP A 154 -26.97 12.32 4.03
CA ASP A 154 -27.08 11.05 3.33
C ASP A 154 -26.38 11.09 1.96
N LEU A 155 -26.45 12.23 1.26
CA LEU A 155 -25.84 12.46 -0.03
C LEU A 155 -24.97 13.72 -0.01
N THR A 156 -23.73 13.60 -0.46
CA THR A 156 -22.87 14.76 -0.77
C THR A 156 -22.74 14.92 -2.27
N LEU A 157 -23.35 15.93 -2.83
CA LEU A 157 -23.22 16.32 -4.22
C LEU A 157 -21.94 17.14 -4.41
N LEU A 158 -21.01 16.60 -5.17
CA LEU A 158 -19.71 17.19 -5.46
C LEU A 158 -19.72 17.84 -6.83
N ILE A 159 -19.38 19.14 -6.90
CA ILE A 159 -19.26 19.87 -8.17
C ILE A 159 -17.86 20.46 -8.25
N GLU A 160 -17.12 20.11 -9.27
CA GLU A 160 -15.78 20.68 -9.50
C GLU A 160 -15.70 21.38 -10.84
N ILE A 161 -15.43 22.69 -10.83
CA ILE A 161 -15.32 23.53 -12.03
C ILE A 161 -13.85 23.80 -12.32
N VAL A 162 -13.39 23.35 -13.49
CA VAL A 162 -11.98 23.39 -13.90
C VAL A 162 -11.87 23.60 -15.39
N SER A 163 -11.18 24.68 -15.81
CA SER A 163 -10.84 24.93 -17.22
C SER A 163 -12.01 24.79 -18.18
N GLY A 164 -13.12 25.46 -17.89
CA GLY A 164 -14.32 25.46 -18.74
C GLY A 164 -15.15 24.17 -18.67
N THR A 165 -14.83 23.25 -17.78
CA THR A 165 -15.54 21.97 -17.59
C THR A 165 -16.06 21.86 -16.17
N ALA A 166 -17.26 21.30 -15.98
CA ALA A 166 -17.79 20.92 -14.68
C ALA A 166 -17.84 19.38 -14.57
N LEU A 167 -17.52 18.89 -13.38
CA LEU A 167 -17.57 17.48 -12.99
C LEU A 167 -18.55 17.35 -11.84
N VAL A 168 -19.60 16.58 -12.00
CA VAL A 168 -20.67 16.35 -11.02
C VAL A 168 -20.61 14.90 -10.55
N ALA A 169 -20.53 14.69 -9.23
CA ALA A 169 -20.41 13.38 -8.60
C ALA A 169 -21.21 13.30 -7.31
N CYS A 170 -21.76 12.14 -7.00
CA CYS A 170 -22.49 11.86 -5.76
C CYS A 170 -21.75 10.90 -4.81
N GLU A 171 -20.64 10.33 -5.24
CA GLU A 171 -19.86 9.39 -4.45
C GLU A 171 -18.42 9.85 -4.30
N ARG A 172 -17.81 9.48 -3.18
CA ARG A 172 -16.36 9.65 -2.96
C ARG A 172 -15.79 8.38 -2.35
N HIS A 173 -14.85 7.77 -3.05
CA HIS A 173 -14.17 6.55 -2.61
C HIS A 173 -12.76 6.87 -2.14
N PRO A 174 -12.30 6.30 -1.01
CA PRO A 174 -10.95 6.51 -0.52
C PRO A 174 -9.91 5.74 -1.35
N GLY A 175 -8.73 6.33 -1.49
CA GLY A 175 -7.52 5.66 -1.95
C GLY A 175 -6.47 5.56 -0.83
N PRO A 176 -5.34 4.89 -1.08
CA PRO A 176 -4.28 4.72 -0.07
C PRO A 176 -3.60 6.03 0.35
N GLY A 177 -3.67 7.07 -0.48
CA GLY A 177 -2.88 8.28 -0.31
C GLY A 177 -1.38 8.04 -0.55
N GLY A 178 -0.54 8.89 0.03
CA GLY A 178 0.91 8.80 -0.07
C GLY A 178 1.47 9.20 -1.44
N LEU A 179 2.51 8.49 -1.90
CA LEU A 179 3.24 8.76 -3.13
C LEU A 179 3.08 7.62 -4.15
N PRO A 180 3.13 7.89 -5.46
CA PRO A 180 3.10 6.85 -6.49
C PRO A 180 4.27 5.89 -6.34
N VAL A 181 3.99 4.59 -6.40
CA VAL A 181 5.05 3.56 -6.35
C VAL A 181 6.03 3.75 -7.49
N GLY A 182 7.32 3.72 -7.17
CA GLY A 182 8.43 3.89 -8.11
C GLY A 182 9.14 5.23 -8.01
N VAL A 183 8.53 6.26 -7.37
CA VAL A 183 9.17 7.60 -7.26
C VAL A 183 10.25 7.67 -6.17
N SER A 184 10.23 6.77 -5.19
CA SER A 184 11.17 6.77 -4.05
C SER A 184 12.22 5.65 -4.12
N GLY A 185 12.38 5.03 -5.30
CA GLY A 185 13.36 3.97 -5.51
C GLY A 185 12.84 2.58 -5.12
N ARG A 186 13.80 1.67 -4.83
CA ARG A 186 13.53 0.25 -4.56
C ARG A 186 14.08 -0.15 -3.20
N VAL A 187 13.33 -0.98 -2.48
CA VAL A 187 13.72 -1.57 -1.19
C VAL A 187 13.48 -3.08 -1.20
N ALA A 188 14.20 -3.82 -0.37
CA ALA A 188 14.00 -5.25 -0.17
C ALA A 188 13.43 -5.50 1.24
N CYS A 189 12.23 -6.08 1.32
CA CYS A 189 11.56 -6.34 2.58
C CYS A 189 11.74 -7.80 2.99
N MET A 190 12.24 -8.04 4.20
CA MET A 190 12.22 -9.37 4.82
C MET A 190 10.79 -9.71 5.20
N LEU A 191 10.13 -10.53 4.37
CA LEU A 191 8.73 -10.89 4.50
C LEU A 191 8.57 -12.22 5.24
N SER A 192 7.89 -12.21 6.36
CA SER A 192 7.47 -13.41 7.09
C SER A 192 5.97 -13.69 6.87
N GLY A 193 5.51 -14.85 7.32
CA GLY A 193 4.08 -15.17 7.36
C GLY A 193 3.29 -14.46 8.47
N GLY A 194 3.93 -13.62 9.29
CA GLY A 194 3.29 -12.87 10.37
C GLY A 194 2.62 -11.57 9.93
N ILE A 195 1.94 -10.90 10.87
CA ILE A 195 1.13 -9.70 10.61
C ILE A 195 1.99 -8.47 10.27
N ASP A 196 3.19 -8.35 10.87
CA ASP A 196 3.94 -7.09 10.92
C ASP A 196 4.69 -6.79 9.61
N SER A 197 5.39 -7.77 9.05
CA SER A 197 6.20 -7.56 7.84
C SER A 197 5.40 -7.18 6.60
N PRO A 198 4.16 -7.67 6.35
CA PRO A 198 3.30 -7.18 5.27
C PRO A 198 2.92 -5.70 5.44
N VAL A 199 2.63 -5.28 6.67
CA VAL A 199 2.29 -3.87 6.98
C VAL A 199 3.51 -2.97 6.78
N ALA A 200 4.71 -3.42 7.16
CA ALA A 200 5.95 -2.71 6.89
C ALA A 200 6.18 -2.53 5.38
N ALA A 201 6.00 -3.58 4.59
CA ALA A 201 6.10 -3.52 3.14
C ALA A 201 5.09 -2.53 2.54
N TYR A 202 3.82 -2.60 2.95
CA TYR A 202 2.78 -1.67 2.50
C TYR A 202 3.11 -0.22 2.85
N THR A 203 3.64 0.02 4.04
CA THR A 203 4.05 1.38 4.46
C THR A 203 5.10 1.95 3.51
N MET A 204 6.05 1.13 3.05
CA MET A 204 7.05 1.55 2.07
C MET A 204 6.46 1.74 0.66
N LEU A 205 5.49 0.90 0.24
CA LEU A 205 4.73 1.10 -1.00
C LEU A 205 4.02 2.45 -0.98
N LYS A 206 3.33 2.76 0.12
CA LYS A 206 2.64 4.04 0.33
C LYS A 206 3.59 5.25 0.32
N ARG A 207 4.89 5.06 0.66
CA ARG A 207 5.92 6.09 0.54
C ARG A 207 6.60 6.12 -0.83
N GLY A 208 6.04 5.41 -1.82
CA GLY A 208 6.47 5.46 -3.21
C GLY A 208 7.64 4.53 -3.55
N CYS A 209 8.07 3.65 -2.66
CA CYS A 209 9.08 2.65 -2.95
C CYS A 209 8.48 1.48 -3.77
N ARG A 210 9.28 0.88 -4.65
CA ARG A 210 9.06 -0.49 -5.11
C ARG A 210 9.61 -1.45 -4.07
N VAL A 211 8.85 -2.49 -3.73
CA VAL A 211 9.22 -3.44 -2.70
C VAL A 211 9.38 -4.82 -3.32
N ASP A 212 10.58 -5.38 -3.26
CA ASP A 212 10.81 -6.80 -3.49
C ASP A 212 10.91 -7.54 -2.16
N PHE A 213 10.55 -8.82 -2.14
CA PHE A 213 10.39 -9.58 -0.91
C PHE A 213 11.51 -10.62 -0.79
N ILE A 214 11.97 -10.84 0.45
CA ILE A 214 12.93 -11.88 0.81
C ILE A 214 12.30 -12.70 1.92
N HIS A 215 12.12 -13.98 1.71
CA HIS A 215 11.59 -14.92 2.69
C HIS A 215 12.59 -16.02 3.02
N PHE A 216 12.81 -16.26 4.31
CA PHE A 216 13.66 -17.33 4.82
C PHE A 216 12.80 -18.51 5.25
N HIS A 217 13.15 -19.72 4.81
CA HIS A 217 12.45 -20.94 5.19
C HIS A 217 13.42 -22.03 5.66
N SER A 218 12.95 -22.90 6.54
CA SER A 218 13.73 -23.98 7.11
C SER A 218 13.32 -25.37 6.57
N TYR A 219 12.77 -25.41 5.33
CA TYR A 219 12.49 -26.68 4.68
C TYR A 219 13.77 -27.51 4.54
N PRO A 220 13.75 -28.87 4.82
CA PRO A 220 12.57 -29.70 5.09
C PRO A 220 12.15 -29.77 6.57
N TYR A 221 12.74 -29.04 7.50
CA TYR A 221 12.42 -29.09 8.93
C TYR A 221 11.11 -28.37 9.28
N THR A 222 10.71 -27.37 8.50
CA THR A 222 9.35 -26.84 8.47
C THR A 222 8.66 -27.31 7.19
N ASP A 223 7.33 -27.33 7.19
CA ASP A 223 6.58 -27.67 5.98
C ASP A 223 6.63 -26.55 4.93
N ARG A 224 6.07 -26.82 3.73
CA ARG A 224 5.95 -25.81 2.67
C ARG A 224 4.84 -24.77 2.92
N ALA A 225 3.96 -25.01 3.88
CA ALA A 225 2.84 -24.11 4.16
C ALA A 225 3.30 -22.69 4.52
N SER A 226 4.46 -22.54 5.17
CA SER A 226 5.05 -21.22 5.44
C SER A 226 5.42 -20.47 4.16
N VAL A 227 5.95 -21.15 3.15
CA VAL A 227 6.31 -20.57 1.84
C VAL A 227 5.05 -20.20 1.07
N ASP A 228 4.06 -21.10 1.01
CA ASP A 228 2.81 -20.86 0.28
C ASP A 228 2.06 -19.68 0.87
N LYS A 229 1.97 -19.59 2.20
CA LYS A 229 1.40 -18.44 2.93
C LYS A 229 2.08 -17.12 2.59
N VAL A 230 3.40 -17.10 2.57
CA VAL A 230 4.16 -15.88 2.23
C VAL A 230 3.98 -15.50 0.78
N LEU A 231 3.86 -16.44 -0.14
CA LEU A 231 3.55 -16.16 -1.54
C LEU A 231 2.15 -15.53 -1.67
N GLU A 232 1.14 -16.05 -0.97
CA GLU A 232 -0.21 -15.46 -0.93
C GLU A 232 -0.19 -14.01 -0.39
N VAL A 233 0.53 -13.76 0.71
CA VAL A 233 0.72 -12.40 1.25
C VAL A 233 1.42 -11.50 0.23
N ALA A 234 2.46 -11.99 -0.44
CA ALA A 234 3.20 -11.24 -1.45
C ALA A 234 2.32 -10.90 -2.67
N GLU A 235 1.41 -11.80 -3.08
CA GLU A 235 0.42 -11.55 -4.13
C GLU A 235 -0.54 -10.44 -3.74
N LEU A 236 -1.07 -10.44 -2.50
CA LEU A 236 -1.92 -9.37 -1.99
C LEU A 236 -1.21 -8.01 -2.03
N LEU A 237 0.06 -7.96 -1.61
CA LEU A 237 0.87 -6.74 -1.65
C LEU A 237 1.22 -6.31 -3.08
N THR A 238 1.38 -7.27 -4.00
CA THR A 238 1.67 -6.98 -5.41
C THR A 238 0.54 -6.20 -6.08
N ARG A 239 -0.70 -6.31 -5.60
CA ARG A 239 -1.85 -5.53 -6.07
C ARG A 239 -1.68 -4.01 -5.89
N PHE A 240 -0.76 -3.56 -5.03
CA PHE A 240 -0.45 -2.14 -4.80
C PHE A 240 0.69 -1.61 -5.69
N GLN A 241 1.44 -2.50 -6.37
CA GLN A 241 2.60 -2.11 -7.17
C GLN A 241 2.69 -2.79 -8.56
N ASN A 242 1.73 -3.66 -8.90
CA ASN A 242 1.57 -4.41 -10.14
C ASN A 242 2.63 -5.51 -10.40
N ARG A 243 3.84 -5.39 -9.89
CA ARG A 243 4.91 -6.39 -10.07
C ARG A 243 5.82 -6.43 -8.85
N ALA A 244 6.22 -7.63 -8.45
CA ALA A 244 7.20 -7.87 -7.40
C ALA A 244 8.04 -9.12 -7.70
N SER A 245 9.16 -9.27 -7.01
CA SER A 245 9.85 -10.55 -6.89
C SER A 245 9.87 -11.02 -5.44
N VAL A 246 9.84 -12.33 -5.24
CA VAL A 246 10.01 -13.00 -3.95
C VAL A 246 11.22 -13.89 -4.04
N SER A 247 12.26 -13.60 -3.26
CA SER A 247 13.44 -14.45 -3.11
C SER A 247 13.21 -15.40 -1.93
N LEU A 248 13.09 -16.68 -2.22
CA LEU A 248 12.94 -17.75 -1.22
C LEU A 248 14.32 -18.25 -0.86
N VAL A 249 14.73 -18.10 0.40
CA VAL A 249 16.07 -18.37 0.89
C VAL A 249 16.05 -19.61 1.78
N PRO A 250 16.74 -20.71 1.41
CA PRO A 250 16.91 -21.86 2.27
C PRO A 250 17.85 -21.51 3.42
N PHE A 251 17.36 -21.65 4.65
CA PHE A 251 18.08 -21.20 5.84
C PHE A 251 18.39 -22.34 6.83
N ALA A 252 17.86 -23.54 6.60
CA ALA A 252 17.96 -24.69 7.48
C ALA A 252 19.42 -25.07 7.81
N GLU A 253 20.30 -25.16 6.81
CA GLU A 253 21.70 -25.53 7.00
C GLU A 253 22.47 -24.46 7.79
N VAL A 254 22.21 -23.17 7.52
CA VAL A 254 22.78 -22.06 8.30
C VAL A 254 22.35 -22.15 9.75
N GLN A 255 21.08 -22.45 10.01
CA GLN A 255 20.56 -22.64 11.39
C GLN A 255 21.23 -23.80 12.10
N GLN A 256 21.44 -24.94 11.43
CA GLN A 256 22.11 -26.09 12.03
C GLN A 256 23.54 -25.77 12.45
N ARG A 257 24.29 -25.06 11.60
CA ARG A 257 25.66 -24.64 11.93
C ARG A 257 25.66 -23.68 13.12
N ILE A 258 24.76 -22.71 13.15
CA ILE A 258 24.62 -21.78 14.27
C ILE A 258 24.28 -22.54 15.57
N VAL A 259 23.37 -23.53 15.51
CA VAL A 259 23.00 -24.34 16.68
C VAL A 259 24.17 -25.16 17.21
N ALA A 260 24.98 -25.72 16.31
CA ALA A 260 26.11 -26.58 16.68
C ALA A 260 27.29 -25.79 17.25
N GLU A 261 27.53 -24.57 16.77
CA GLU A 261 28.79 -23.84 16.99
C GLU A 261 28.65 -22.59 17.85
N THR A 262 27.39 -22.18 18.22
CA THR A 262 27.21 -20.95 18.97
C THR A 262 26.45 -21.13 20.29
N PRO A 263 26.64 -20.24 21.29
CA PRO A 263 25.91 -20.28 22.55
C PRO A 263 24.38 -20.14 22.33
N ALA A 264 23.62 -21.07 22.92
CA ALA A 264 22.16 -21.17 22.73
C ALA A 264 21.43 -19.85 22.93
N ARG A 265 21.81 -19.05 23.94
CA ARG A 265 21.14 -17.78 24.28
C ARG A 265 21.16 -16.76 23.15
N PHE A 266 22.16 -16.79 22.26
CA PHE A 266 22.33 -15.81 21.18
C PHE A 266 21.79 -16.26 19.83
N ARG A 267 21.32 -17.51 19.67
CA ARG A 267 20.91 -18.09 18.39
C ARG A 267 19.96 -17.21 17.58
N ILE A 268 18.90 -16.67 18.22
CA ILE A 268 17.91 -15.82 17.52
C ILE A 268 18.56 -14.57 16.97
N ILE A 269 19.46 -13.95 17.74
CA ILE A 269 20.13 -12.71 17.30
C ILE A 269 21.10 -13.03 16.16
N ILE A 270 21.84 -14.14 16.27
CA ILE A 270 22.75 -14.62 15.20
C ILE A 270 21.96 -14.96 13.95
N TYR A 271 20.80 -15.66 14.04
CA TYR A 271 19.93 -15.90 12.88
C TYR A 271 19.58 -14.59 12.17
N ARG A 272 19.14 -13.57 12.92
CA ARG A 272 18.79 -12.28 12.34
C ARG A 272 19.97 -11.56 11.73
N ARG A 273 21.17 -11.66 12.30
CA ARG A 273 22.39 -11.11 11.72
C ARG A 273 22.72 -11.79 10.38
N PHE A 274 22.61 -13.11 10.29
CA PHE A 274 22.77 -13.83 9.03
C PHE A 274 21.69 -13.46 8.02
N MET A 275 20.44 -13.37 8.44
CA MET A 275 19.33 -12.91 7.58
C MET A 275 19.59 -11.51 7.01
N VAL A 276 20.13 -10.60 7.81
CA VAL A 276 20.53 -9.25 7.35
C VAL A 276 21.63 -9.34 6.30
N ARG A 277 22.72 -10.05 6.53
CA ARG A 277 23.84 -10.22 5.57
C ARG A 277 23.37 -10.82 4.24
N ILE A 278 22.57 -11.89 4.30
CA ILE A 278 22.02 -12.55 3.11
C ILE A 278 21.06 -11.61 2.38
N SER A 279 20.18 -10.94 3.11
CA SER A 279 19.23 -9.99 2.54
C SER A 279 19.92 -8.81 1.86
N GLU A 280 21.00 -8.31 2.44
CA GLU A 280 21.81 -7.23 1.85
C GLU A 280 22.42 -7.65 0.51
N ALA A 281 22.99 -8.85 0.42
CA ALA A 281 23.54 -9.39 -0.82
C ALA A 281 22.46 -9.58 -1.91
N ILE A 282 21.25 -10.03 -1.53
CA ILE A 282 20.11 -10.14 -2.45
C ILE A 282 19.64 -8.75 -2.88
N ALA A 283 19.49 -7.83 -1.94
CA ALA A 283 19.05 -6.45 -2.19
C ALA A 283 19.98 -5.70 -3.16
N GLN A 284 21.30 -5.89 -3.03
CA GLN A 284 22.28 -5.34 -3.96
C GLN A 284 22.06 -5.85 -5.39
N LYS A 285 21.84 -7.17 -5.57
CA LYS A 285 21.54 -7.78 -6.88
C LYS A 285 20.23 -7.25 -7.48
N LEU A 286 19.23 -6.93 -6.64
CA LEU A 286 17.96 -6.36 -7.05
C LEU A 286 18.05 -4.84 -7.32
N GLY A 287 19.17 -4.19 -6.99
CA GLY A 287 19.34 -2.74 -7.07
C GLY A 287 18.54 -1.98 -6.01
N ALA A 288 18.15 -2.64 -4.92
CA ALA A 288 17.51 -2.00 -3.77
C ALA A 288 18.52 -1.12 -3.01
N LYS A 289 18.00 -0.09 -2.33
CA LYS A 289 18.82 0.90 -1.61
C LYS A 289 18.67 0.82 -0.09
N ALA A 290 17.76 -0.02 0.39
CA ALA A 290 17.56 -0.28 1.81
C ALA A 290 16.92 -1.65 2.02
N LEU A 291 17.13 -2.23 3.20
CA LEU A 291 16.34 -3.34 3.72
C LEU A 291 15.13 -2.78 4.48
N VAL A 292 14.07 -3.58 4.58
CA VAL A 292 12.87 -3.27 5.36
C VAL A 292 12.54 -4.45 6.27
N THR A 293 12.24 -4.16 7.53
CA THR A 293 11.79 -5.16 8.51
C THR A 293 10.49 -4.74 9.17
N GLY A 294 9.70 -5.71 9.62
CA GLY A 294 8.45 -5.50 10.37
C GLY A 294 8.65 -5.39 11.88
N GLU A 295 9.81 -4.92 12.35
CA GLU A 295 10.11 -4.82 13.77
C GLU A 295 9.34 -3.67 14.44
N SER A 296 8.75 -3.95 15.63
CA SER A 296 8.18 -2.98 16.55
C SER A 296 8.92 -3.08 17.89
N LEU A 297 9.29 -1.94 18.48
CA LEU A 297 10.14 -1.90 19.67
C LEU A 297 9.47 -2.60 20.87
N GLY A 298 10.19 -3.54 21.48
CA GLY A 298 9.75 -4.22 22.69
C GLY A 298 8.70 -5.33 22.50
N GLN A 299 8.32 -5.64 21.26
CA GLN A 299 7.29 -6.66 21.00
C GLN A 299 7.77 -8.08 21.31
N VAL A 300 9.02 -8.43 21.01
CA VAL A 300 9.66 -9.71 21.31
C VAL A 300 11.10 -9.53 21.78
N SER A 301 11.71 -10.58 22.35
CA SER A 301 13.06 -10.52 22.93
C SER A 301 14.16 -10.01 21.99
N SER A 302 14.05 -10.26 20.70
CA SER A 302 15.01 -9.75 19.70
C SER A 302 14.76 -8.29 19.28
N GLN A 303 13.65 -7.69 19.69
CA GLN A 303 13.24 -6.33 19.34
C GLN A 303 13.43 -5.34 20.49
N THR A 304 14.35 -5.62 21.40
CA THR A 304 14.86 -4.62 22.36
C THR A 304 15.83 -3.67 21.65
N LEU A 305 15.97 -2.46 22.15
CA LEU A 305 16.83 -1.46 21.51
C LEU A 305 18.28 -1.96 21.36
N THR A 306 18.83 -2.62 22.40
CA THR A 306 20.18 -3.20 22.37
C THR A 306 20.30 -4.31 21.32
N ASN A 307 19.31 -5.21 21.22
CA ASN A 307 19.36 -6.28 20.22
C ASN A 307 19.17 -5.75 18.79
N ILE A 308 18.32 -4.74 18.60
CA ILE A 308 18.17 -4.07 17.30
C ILE A 308 19.50 -3.45 16.85
N THR A 309 20.21 -2.74 17.74
CA THR A 309 21.55 -2.18 17.45
C THR A 309 22.54 -3.29 17.08
N THR A 310 22.55 -4.39 17.83
CA THR A 310 23.45 -5.53 17.58
C THR A 310 23.13 -6.24 16.25
N ILE A 311 21.86 -6.36 15.89
CA ILE A 311 21.43 -6.93 14.60
C ILE A 311 21.82 -5.98 13.47
N GLU A 312 21.61 -4.68 13.63
CA GLU A 312 21.92 -3.66 12.61
C GLU A 312 23.41 -3.58 12.32
N ALA A 313 24.28 -3.83 13.30
CA ALA A 313 25.72 -3.91 13.12
C ALA A 313 26.18 -4.99 12.10
N ALA A 314 25.31 -5.93 11.74
CA ALA A 314 25.57 -6.90 10.68
C ALA A 314 25.30 -6.35 9.27
N ALA A 315 24.63 -5.21 9.12
CA ALA A 315 24.43 -4.52 7.84
C ALA A 315 25.68 -3.70 7.50
N ALA A 316 26.29 -3.94 6.33
CA ALA A 316 27.53 -3.29 5.94
C ALA A 316 27.34 -2.17 4.91
N ALA A 317 26.33 -2.27 4.03
CA ALA A 317 26.25 -1.45 2.83
C ALA A 317 24.94 -0.66 2.68
N MET A 318 23.89 -0.94 3.45
CA MET A 318 22.62 -0.23 3.30
C MET A 318 21.85 -0.10 4.62
N PRO A 319 21.01 0.95 4.75
CA PRO A 319 20.20 1.15 5.94
C PRO A 319 19.09 0.08 6.07
N ILE A 320 18.71 -0.21 7.31
CA ILE A 320 17.52 -1.02 7.63
C ILE A 320 16.40 -0.09 8.05
N LEU A 321 15.34 -0.03 7.26
CA LEU A 321 14.15 0.77 7.54
C LEU A 321 13.17 -0.05 8.39
N ARG A 322 12.68 0.54 9.45
CA ARG A 322 11.73 -0.06 10.41
C ARG A 322 10.47 0.80 10.51
N PRO A 323 9.58 0.74 9.49
CA PRO A 323 8.45 1.65 9.44
C PRO A 323 7.43 1.47 10.57
N LEU A 324 7.50 0.37 11.32
CA LEU A 324 6.58 0.05 12.41
C LEU A 324 7.19 0.23 13.80
N ILE A 325 8.40 0.77 13.91
CA ILE A 325 9.19 0.75 15.15
C ILE A 325 8.48 1.37 16.36
N GLY A 326 7.65 2.40 16.14
CA GLY A 326 6.88 3.08 17.18
C GLY A 326 5.39 2.75 17.20
N MET A 327 4.93 1.79 16.41
CA MET A 327 3.53 1.41 16.33
C MET A 327 3.19 0.31 17.33
N ASP A 328 2.00 0.41 17.94
CA ASP A 328 1.49 -0.66 18.78
C ASP A 328 0.84 -1.78 17.94
N LYS A 329 0.51 -2.89 18.62
CA LYS A 329 -0.03 -4.08 17.93
C LYS A 329 -1.41 -3.83 17.30
N GLN A 330 -2.25 -2.97 17.89
CA GLN A 330 -3.59 -2.69 17.40
C GLN A 330 -3.56 -1.82 16.15
N GLU A 331 -2.65 -0.85 16.10
CA GLU A 331 -2.41 -0.04 14.91
C GLU A 331 -1.97 -0.91 13.73
N ILE A 332 -1.03 -1.85 13.97
CA ILE A 332 -0.54 -2.78 12.95
C ILE A 332 -1.66 -3.73 12.48
N ILE A 333 -2.45 -4.29 13.40
CA ILE A 333 -3.60 -5.16 13.06
C ILE A 333 -4.63 -4.40 12.23
N SER A 334 -4.92 -3.15 12.58
CA SER A 334 -5.88 -2.31 11.85
C SER A 334 -5.43 -2.09 10.40
N LEU A 335 -4.15 -1.82 10.19
CA LEU A 335 -3.56 -1.70 8.85
C LEU A 335 -3.56 -3.03 8.11
N ALA A 336 -3.21 -4.15 8.76
CA ALA A 336 -3.22 -5.48 8.15
C ALA A 336 -4.62 -5.87 7.63
N ARG A 337 -5.67 -5.53 8.38
CA ARG A 337 -7.07 -5.70 7.94
C ARG A 337 -7.40 -4.81 6.74
N ALA A 338 -7.01 -3.53 6.80
CA ALA A 338 -7.29 -2.58 5.74
C ALA A 338 -6.63 -2.98 4.39
N ILE A 339 -5.45 -3.60 4.42
CA ILE A 339 -4.75 -4.06 3.20
C ILE A 339 -5.08 -5.51 2.82
N GLY A 340 -5.90 -6.21 3.62
CA GLY A 340 -6.38 -7.56 3.33
C GLY A 340 -5.38 -8.68 3.64
N THR A 341 -4.29 -8.41 4.37
CA THR A 341 -3.28 -9.44 4.70
C THR A 341 -3.54 -10.14 6.04
N TYR A 342 -4.44 -9.59 6.87
CA TYR A 342 -4.66 -10.09 8.23
C TYR A 342 -5.10 -11.55 8.26
N GLU A 343 -6.13 -11.91 7.50
CA GLU A 343 -6.72 -13.26 7.53
C GLU A 343 -5.74 -14.35 7.09
N VAL A 344 -4.88 -14.04 6.13
CA VAL A 344 -3.79 -14.94 5.71
C VAL A 344 -2.73 -15.01 6.81
N SER A 345 -2.36 -13.88 7.40
CA SER A 345 -1.29 -13.78 8.40
C SER A 345 -1.58 -14.53 9.70
N ILE A 346 -2.84 -14.65 10.12
CA ILE A 346 -3.23 -15.36 11.36
C ILE A 346 -3.37 -16.88 11.19
N GLN A 347 -3.31 -17.40 9.96
CA GLN A 347 -3.33 -18.85 9.75
C GLN A 347 -2.15 -19.53 10.46
N PRO A 348 -2.33 -20.71 11.07
CA PRO A 348 -1.25 -21.45 11.71
C PRO A 348 -0.13 -21.77 10.72
N HIS A 349 1.11 -21.59 11.11
CA HIS A 349 2.31 -21.97 10.35
C HIS A 349 3.53 -22.01 11.25
N ASP A 350 4.52 -22.79 10.87
CA ASP A 350 5.83 -22.79 11.50
C ASP A 350 6.71 -21.69 10.92
N ASP A 351 7.14 -20.74 11.76
CA ASP A 351 8.10 -19.71 11.37
C ASP A 351 9.52 -20.29 11.45
N CYS A 352 10.38 -19.98 10.48
CA CYS A 352 11.77 -20.40 10.49
C CYS A 352 12.50 -19.93 11.76
N CYS A 353 12.13 -18.77 12.33
CA CYS A 353 12.72 -18.26 13.57
C CYS A 353 12.30 -19.04 14.80
N SER A 354 11.16 -19.73 14.79
CA SER A 354 10.68 -20.55 15.92
C SER A 354 11.35 -21.93 15.97
N PHE A 355 11.88 -22.38 14.84
CA PHE A 355 12.60 -23.63 14.77
C PHE A 355 13.95 -23.54 15.48
N LEU A 356 14.23 -24.47 16.42
CA LEU A 356 15.45 -24.52 17.24
C LEU A 356 15.63 -23.31 18.18
N MET A 357 14.53 -22.74 18.66
CA MET A 357 14.57 -21.64 19.65
C MET A 357 15.18 -22.10 20.99
N PRO A 358 16.03 -21.25 21.60
CA PRO A 358 16.50 -21.51 22.95
C PRO A 358 15.37 -21.28 23.99
N ARG A 359 15.40 -22.06 25.10
CA ARG A 359 14.43 -21.87 26.19
C ARG A 359 14.49 -20.46 26.85
N ARG A 360 15.65 -19.81 26.79
CA ARG A 360 15.89 -18.47 27.36
C ARG A 360 16.72 -17.64 26.36
N PRO A 361 16.07 -16.95 25.41
CA PRO A 361 16.77 -16.07 24.48
C PRO A 361 17.33 -14.84 25.21
N ALA A 362 18.46 -14.31 24.74
CA ALA A 362 19.03 -13.08 25.26
C ALA A 362 18.13 -11.89 24.91
N THR A 363 17.78 -11.09 25.91
CA THR A 363 17.06 -9.81 25.76
C THR A 363 18.00 -8.62 25.68
N ARG A 364 19.30 -8.85 25.92
CA ARG A 364 20.37 -7.86 25.79
C ARG A 364 21.60 -8.53 25.18
N SER A 365 22.25 -7.84 24.27
CA SER A 365 23.50 -8.26 23.65
C SER A 365 24.29 -7.03 23.20
N THR A 366 25.60 -7.19 23.03
CA THR A 366 26.44 -6.17 22.42
C THR A 366 27.02 -6.69 21.09
N PRO A 367 27.43 -5.81 20.18
CA PRO A 367 28.10 -6.23 18.94
C PRO A 367 29.31 -7.14 19.22
N GLU A 368 30.14 -6.80 20.21
CA GLU A 368 31.37 -7.54 20.57
C GLU A 368 31.04 -8.96 21.09
N GLU A 369 29.97 -9.11 21.91
CA GLU A 369 29.52 -10.45 22.35
C GLU A 369 29.07 -11.32 21.19
N LEU A 370 28.40 -10.73 20.19
CA LEU A 370 27.93 -11.48 19.03
C LEU A 370 29.05 -11.79 18.06
N GLU A 371 30.00 -10.87 17.86
CA GLU A 371 31.20 -11.12 17.06
C GLU A 371 32.03 -12.27 17.65
N ALA A 372 32.24 -12.26 18.97
CA ALA A 372 32.89 -13.37 19.67
C ALA A 372 32.12 -14.69 19.56
N ALA A 373 30.78 -14.65 19.62
CA ALA A 373 29.94 -15.84 19.46
C ALA A 373 29.91 -16.35 18.02
N GLU A 374 30.07 -15.50 17.02
CA GLU A 374 30.15 -15.83 15.58
C GLU A 374 31.56 -16.26 15.16
N ALA A 375 32.60 -16.06 15.96
CA ALA A 375 34.02 -16.32 15.59
C ALA A 375 34.31 -17.80 15.19
N ALA A 376 33.51 -18.75 15.66
CA ALA A 376 33.61 -20.15 15.27
C ALA A 376 32.97 -20.46 13.91
N LEU A 377 32.15 -19.53 13.37
CA LEU A 377 31.42 -19.72 12.13
C LEU A 377 32.20 -19.14 10.95
N ASP A 378 32.26 -19.88 9.84
CA ASP A 378 32.66 -19.32 8.54
C ASP A 378 31.46 -18.53 7.95
N VAL A 379 31.35 -17.25 8.34
CA VAL A 379 30.23 -16.38 7.97
C VAL A 379 30.11 -16.23 6.45
N GLU A 380 31.23 -16.07 5.73
CA GLU A 380 31.22 -15.88 4.27
C GLU A 380 30.76 -17.14 3.55
N ALA A 381 31.25 -18.32 3.95
CA ALA A 381 30.84 -19.60 3.38
C ALA A 381 29.34 -19.86 3.61
N LEU A 382 28.83 -19.60 4.83
CA LEU A 382 27.43 -19.80 5.16
C LEU A 382 26.49 -18.85 4.40
N VAL A 383 26.87 -17.57 4.26
CA VAL A 383 26.14 -16.61 3.43
C VAL A 383 26.15 -17.04 1.97
N SER A 384 27.32 -17.43 1.43
CA SER A 384 27.44 -17.91 0.06
C SER A 384 26.60 -19.15 -0.21
N MET A 385 26.57 -20.09 0.73
CA MET A 385 25.78 -21.31 0.65
C MET A 385 24.28 -20.98 0.56
N ALA A 386 23.76 -20.14 1.45
CA ALA A 386 22.36 -19.71 1.42
C ALA A 386 22.01 -19.02 0.08
N LEU A 387 22.90 -18.15 -0.41
CA LEU A 387 22.70 -17.43 -1.68
C LEU A 387 22.64 -18.33 -2.91
N LYS A 388 23.37 -19.46 -2.91
CA LYS A 388 23.35 -20.45 -4.00
C LYS A 388 22.01 -21.17 -4.09
N GLY A 389 21.30 -21.33 -2.98
CA GLY A 389 20.01 -22.01 -2.91
C GLY A 389 18.80 -21.10 -3.12
N VAL A 390 18.99 -19.80 -3.39
CA VAL A 390 17.88 -18.87 -3.55
C VAL A 390 17.05 -19.16 -4.78
N GLU A 391 15.76 -19.38 -4.58
CA GLU A 391 14.76 -19.44 -5.65
C GLU A 391 14.05 -18.09 -5.76
N THR A 392 13.80 -17.61 -6.99
CA THR A 392 13.08 -16.35 -7.22
C THR A 392 11.76 -16.60 -7.93
N LYS A 393 10.67 -16.19 -7.30
CA LYS A 393 9.33 -16.12 -7.91
C LYS A 393 9.04 -14.70 -8.36
N ARG A 394 8.47 -14.55 -9.56
CA ARG A 394 8.01 -13.25 -10.07
C ARG A 394 6.51 -13.20 -10.01
N LEU A 395 5.99 -12.14 -9.42
CA LEU A 395 4.57 -11.88 -9.26
C LEU A 395 4.16 -10.71 -10.14
N SER A 396 2.97 -10.80 -10.73
CA SER A 396 2.36 -9.71 -11.51
C SER A 396 0.87 -9.63 -11.21
N TRP A 397 0.30 -8.41 -11.29
CA TRP A 397 -1.12 -8.12 -11.12
C TRP A 397 -1.48 -6.86 -11.93
N PRO A 398 -2.62 -6.77 -12.62
CA PRO A 398 -3.52 -7.83 -13.03
C PRO A 398 -2.89 -8.72 -14.07
#